data_812efbbd7ee6636cce6971bb7dc2bd69
#
_entry.id   812efbbd7ee6636cce6971bb7dc2bd69
#
_cell.length_a   1.000
_cell.length_b   1.000
_cell.length_c   1.000
_cell.angle_alpha   90.00
_cell.angle_beta   90.00
_cell.angle_gamma   90.00
#
_symmetry.space_group_name_H-M   'P 1'
#
loop_
_entity.id
_entity.type
_entity.pdbx_description
1 polymer ?
#
loop_
_entity_poly.entity_id
_entity_poly.type
_entity_poly.pdbx_seq_one_letter_code
_entity_poly.pdbx_strand_id
1 'polypeptide(L)'
;LVTAFGGLMMLSGFILLGILSGTYDIQQLIDQQDQIVGHSWYLPILILILGGAFSKSAQFPFHFWLPGAMQAPSPVSAFLHSATMVKAGVYLLARLNPVLGNTTEWQTIIPLFGGVTMFIGAYLAISQKDLKAILAYTTISALGTLILLIGIDTELSIKAALVFLIVHAFYKGTLFMVAGTIDKTTGTRNIDLLGGLAYKMPMTTMVALLALLAMSGLPPMLGFIGKELIYEAKMQAPHIAPYVTFLGVLSNVFMVWVSILIGYRVFFRRVYNGMRIPKEGSVHFWLGPLILALSGLILGLFPYQLGEKVIQPALMQVRAVDLDIELKLWHGFNRIFALSLLTILGGIVLFMLRNKLIPFMRKLNTLFFGIEFSDLFFAFINGIMRFAKQHTRVVQHGYQRFYLMVLFLSIAALGWYRLINTEFWNMQIHAGSMPAYMILIAFIIVIAAFFTIVTQSRLTAIISMGVAGYGIAMIYLTYSAIDLAITQLLVETLTVVIFVLVIFKLPRFARLSTRKSKLRDGFIALLVGGFMTGVALNARYIELKRPISEYFLQNGLSKGHGSNIVNVILVDFRALDTLGEITVLMIAALGIVALLKIDQS
;
A
#
# COMPACT_ATOMS: atom_id res chain seq x y z
N LEU A 1 0.36 -6.34 -10.42
CA LEU A 1 -0.15 -5.67 -11.64
C LEU A 1 -1.34 -4.76 -11.31
N VAL A 2 -2.43 -5.26 -10.69
CA VAL A 2 -3.63 -4.45 -10.38
C VAL A 2 -3.28 -3.21 -9.56
N THR A 3 -2.54 -3.40 -8.47
CA THR A 3 -2.13 -2.30 -7.57
C THR A 3 -1.10 -1.35 -8.20
N ALA A 4 -0.27 -1.84 -9.13
CA ALA A 4 0.66 -1.00 -9.87
C ALA A 4 -0.08 -0.11 -10.88
N PHE A 5 -1.05 -0.68 -11.61
CA PHE A 5 -1.90 0.08 -12.52
C PHE A 5 -2.68 1.18 -11.78
N GLY A 6 -3.32 0.83 -10.66
CA GLY A 6 -3.99 1.81 -9.82
C GLY A 6 -3.03 2.88 -9.26
N GLY A 7 -1.78 2.48 -8.92
CA GLY A 7 -0.75 3.42 -8.48
C GLY A 7 -0.37 4.45 -9.56
N LEU A 8 -0.31 4.04 -10.82
CA LEU A 8 -0.08 4.95 -11.95
C LEU A 8 -1.27 5.89 -12.18
N MET A 9 -2.50 5.37 -12.07
CA MET A 9 -3.69 6.23 -12.11
C MET A 9 -3.65 7.30 -11.01
N MET A 10 -3.38 6.89 -9.78
CA MET A 10 -3.27 7.80 -8.64
C MET A 10 -2.17 8.86 -8.85
N LEU A 11 -1.00 8.46 -9.32
CA LEU A 11 0.10 9.38 -9.64
C LEU A 11 -0.34 10.42 -10.68
N SER A 12 -1.02 9.98 -11.74
CA SER A 12 -1.56 10.89 -12.76
C SER A 12 -2.59 11.86 -12.15
N GLY A 13 -3.46 11.37 -11.27
CA GLY A 13 -4.42 12.21 -10.55
C GLY A 13 -3.75 13.27 -9.67
N PHE A 14 -2.69 12.92 -8.94
CA PHE A 14 -1.93 13.88 -8.15
C PHE A 14 -1.16 14.89 -9.01
N ILE A 15 -0.59 14.47 -10.13
CA ILE A 15 0.06 15.39 -11.06
C ILE A 15 -0.93 16.42 -11.58
N LEU A 16 -2.12 16.00 -12.01
CA LEU A 16 -3.16 16.91 -12.47
C LEU A 16 -3.63 17.84 -11.35
N LEU A 17 -3.78 17.32 -10.13
CA LEU A 17 -4.14 18.12 -8.96
C LEU A 17 -3.08 19.19 -8.68
N GLY A 18 -1.80 18.81 -8.70
CA GLY A 18 -0.69 19.74 -8.49
C GLY A 18 -0.55 20.79 -9.60
N ILE A 19 -0.82 20.43 -10.86
CA ILE A 19 -0.86 21.39 -11.98
C ILE A 19 -2.00 22.40 -11.78
N LEU A 20 -3.16 21.92 -11.33
CA LEU A 20 -4.34 22.76 -11.12
C LEU A 20 -4.16 23.75 -9.97
N SER A 21 -3.64 23.26 -8.82
CA SER A 21 -3.54 24.05 -7.58
C SER A 21 -2.20 24.78 -7.42
N GLY A 22 -1.18 24.40 -8.20
CA GLY A 22 0.19 24.93 -8.05
C GLY A 22 0.92 24.44 -6.80
N THR A 23 0.35 23.46 -6.06
CA THR A 23 0.94 22.95 -4.81
C THR A 23 0.62 21.46 -4.63
N TYR A 24 1.45 20.77 -3.83
CA TYR A 24 1.21 19.41 -3.33
C TYR A 24 1.04 19.38 -1.80
N ASP A 25 1.07 20.53 -1.14
CA ASP A 25 0.83 20.63 0.29
C ASP A 25 -0.67 20.47 0.57
N ILE A 26 -1.02 19.49 1.42
CA ILE A 26 -2.42 19.16 1.70
C ILE A 26 -3.14 20.32 2.39
N GLN A 27 -2.45 21.08 3.25
CA GLN A 27 -3.08 22.21 3.92
C GLN A 27 -3.46 23.31 2.93
N GLN A 28 -2.57 23.61 2.00
CA GLN A 28 -2.82 24.58 0.94
C GLN A 28 -3.90 24.08 -0.04
N LEU A 29 -3.98 22.76 -0.28
CA LEU A 29 -5.04 22.18 -1.09
C LEU A 29 -6.41 22.29 -0.42
N ILE A 30 -6.48 22.18 0.90
CA ILE A 30 -7.73 22.39 1.67
C ILE A 30 -8.22 23.84 1.50
N ASP A 31 -7.31 24.81 1.60
CA ASP A 31 -7.65 26.24 1.43
C ASP A 31 -8.15 26.57 0.01
N GLN A 32 -7.85 25.74 -0.97
CA GLN A 32 -8.25 25.88 -2.38
C GLN A 32 -9.40 24.95 -2.79
N GLN A 33 -10.09 24.31 -1.84
CA GLN A 33 -11.14 23.30 -2.12
C GLN A 33 -12.16 23.78 -3.14
N ASP A 34 -12.72 24.97 -2.97
CA ASP A 34 -13.78 25.51 -3.85
C ASP A 34 -13.30 25.68 -5.30
N GLN A 35 -12.04 26.07 -5.50
CA GLN A 35 -11.46 26.21 -6.83
C GLN A 35 -11.23 24.84 -7.49
N ILE A 36 -10.77 23.86 -6.72
CA ILE A 36 -10.51 22.51 -7.20
C ILE A 36 -11.83 21.84 -7.60
N VAL A 37 -12.84 21.91 -6.75
CA VAL A 37 -14.15 21.30 -6.96
C VAL A 37 -14.92 21.95 -8.11
N GLY A 38 -14.84 23.27 -8.26
CA GLY A 38 -15.49 24.00 -9.36
C GLY A 38 -14.81 23.84 -10.73
N HIS A 39 -13.63 23.22 -10.80
CA HIS A 39 -12.88 23.11 -12.05
C HIS A 39 -13.31 21.90 -12.89
N SER A 40 -13.29 22.02 -14.23
CA SER A 40 -13.66 20.94 -15.16
C SER A 40 -12.80 19.67 -15.04
N TRP A 41 -11.60 19.77 -14.47
CA TRP A 41 -10.71 18.64 -14.22
C TRP A 41 -11.00 17.89 -12.91
N TYR A 42 -11.93 18.38 -12.09
CA TYR A 42 -12.25 17.73 -10.81
C TYR A 42 -12.63 16.26 -10.97
N LEU A 43 -13.60 15.97 -11.84
CA LEU A 43 -14.06 14.59 -12.06
C LEU A 43 -12.96 13.66 -12.60
N PRO A 44 -12.17 14.03 -13.63
CA PRO A 44 -10.98 13.27 -14.03
C PRO A 44 -9.98 13.02 -12.90
N ILE A 45 -9.65 14.04 -12.11
CA ILE A 45 -8.75 13.91 -10.95
C ILE A 45 -9.31 12.92 -9.92
N LEU A 46 -10.60 13.09 -9.58
CA LEU A 46 -11.28 12.19 -8.64
C LEU A 46 -11.25 10.74 -9.13
N ILE A 47 -11.61 10.46 -10.39
CA ILE A 47 -11.62 9.10 -10.95
C ILE A 47 -10.21 8.48 -10.93
N LEU A 48 -9.17 9.24 -11.26
CA LEU A 48 -7.79 8.76 -11.26
C LEU A 48 -7.31 8.41 -9.84
N ILE A 49 -7.60 9.26 -8.87
CA ILE A 49 -7.27 9.01 -7.45
C ILE A 49 -8.08 7.82 -6.92
N LEU A 50 -9.37 7.73 -7.25
CA LEU A 50 -10.22 6.60 -6.88
C LEU A 50 -9.70 5.27 -7.47
N GLY A 51 -9.22 5.26 -8.72
CA GLY A 51 -8.60 4.09 -9.32
C GLY A 51 -7.43 3.55 -8.49
N GLY A 52 -6.59 4.44 -7.98
CA GLY A 52 -5.52 4.09 -7.04
C GLY A 52 -6.02 3.58 -5.70
N ALA A 53 -6.91 4.33 -5.05
CA ALA A 53 -7.48 3.97 -3.76
C ALA A 53 -8.23 2.62 -3.81
N PHE A 54 -9.05 2.41 -4.84
CA PHE A 54 -9.85 1.20 -5.03
C PHE A 54 -8.98 -0.02 -5.32
N SER A 55 -7.93 0.12 -6.14
CA SER A 55 -7.01 -0.98 -6.41
C SER A 55 -6.26 -1.43 -5.15
N LYS A 56 -5.80 -0.50 -4.30
CA LYS A 56 -5.11 -0.80 -3.04
C LYS A 56 -6.03 -1.36 -1.97
N SER A 57 -7.25 -0.82 -1.86
CA SER A 57 -8.24 -1.26 -0.88
C SER A 57 -9.21 -2.33 -1.42
N ALA A 58 -8.82 -3.05 -2.46
CA ALA A 58 -9.54 -4.19 -3.02
C ALA A 58 -11.04 -3.91 -3.22
N GLN A 59 -11.39 -2.74 -3.78
CA GLN A 59 -12.77 -2.42 -4.13
C GLN A 59 -13.18 -3.10 -5.44
N PHE A 60 -14.44 -3.41 -5.59
CA PHE A 60 -15.00 -3.87 -6.86
C PHE A 60 -14.72 -2.84 -7.98
N PRO A 61 -14.25 -3.27 -9.17
CA PRO A 61 -14.01 -4.63 -9.63
C PRO A 61 -12.61 -5.19 -9.30
N PHE A 62 -11.74 -4.44 -8.63
CA PHE A 62 -10.34 -4.79 -8.37
C PHE A 62 -10.13 -5.72 -7.16
N HIS A 63 -11.18 -6.27 -6.56
CA HIS A 63 -11.11 -7.03 -5.30
C HIS A 63 -10.44 -8.41 -5.42
N PHE A 64 -10.39 -9.00 -6.61
CA PHE A 64 -10.00 -10.40 -6.84
C PHE A 64 -8.54 -10.73 -6.48
N TRP A 65 -7.64 -9.75 -6.41
CA TRP A 65 -6.25 -10.01 -6.04
C TRP A 65 -6.09 -10.36 -4.56
N LEU A 66 -7.00 -9.88 -3.69
CA LEU A 66 -6.87 -10.03 -2.24
C LEU A 66 -6.99 -11.49 -1.79
N PRO A 67 -7.97 -12.30 -2.25
CA PRO A 67 -8.00 -13.73 -1.96
C PRO A 67 -6.78 -14.49 -2.50
N GLY A 68 -6.25 -14.12 -3.66
CA GLY A 68 -5.03 -14.70 -4.23
C GLY A 68 -3.78 -14.45 -3.35
N ALA A 69 -3.73 -13.33 -2.64
CA ALA A 69 -2.65 -13.01 -1.71
C ALA A 69 -2.63 -13.90 -0.45
N MET A 70 -3.65 -14.72 -0.22
CA MET A 70 -3.73 -15.62 0.95
C MET A 70 -2.76 -16.82 0.90
N GLN A 71 -2.02 -16.98 -0.16
CA GLN A 71 -0.92 -17.96 -0.22
C GLN A 71 0.27 -17.55 0.67
N ALA A 72 0.40 -16.27 1.01
CA ALA A 72 1.42 -15.75 1.91
C ALA A 72 1.31 -16.38 3.33
N PRO A 73 2.42 -16.45 4.10
CA PRO A 73 2.37 -16.90 5.49
C PRO A 73 1.36 -16.14 6.35
N SER A 74 0.76 -16.81 7.34
CA SER A 74 -0.35 -16.24 8.12
C SER A 74 0.02 -14.97 8.91
N PRO A 75 1.23 -14.81 9.49
CA PRO A 75 1.62 -13.57 10.15
C PRO A 75 1.64 -12.37 9.19
N VAL A 76 2.12 -12.57 7.96
CA VAL A 76 2.11 -11.54 6.90
C VAL A 76 0.67 -11.18 6.52
N SER A 77 -0.21 -12.19 6.37
CA SER A 77 -1.62 -11.95 6.09
C SER A 77 -2.29 -11.17 7.24
N ALA A 78 -1.99 -11.49 8.50
CA ALA A 78 -2.52 -10.77 9.66
C ALA A 78 -2.11 -9.28 9.62
N PHE A 79 -0.84 -8.98 9.40
CA PHE A 79 -0.34 -7.62 9.33
C PHE A 79 -0.94 -6.84 8.16
N LEU A 80 -0.87 -7.38 6.93
CA LEU A 80 -1.30 -6.68 5.72
C LEU A 80 -2.81 -6.42 5.67
N HIS A 81 -3.62 -7.34 6.20
CA HIS A 81 -5.08 -7.29 6.05
C HIS A 81 -5.82 -6.72 7.26
N SER A 82 -5.19 -6.69 8.45
CA SER A 82 -5.83 -6.11 9.63
C SER A 82 -5.53 -4.62 9.79
N ALA A 83 -4.27 -4.18 9.57
CA ALA A 83 -3.84 -2.85 9.98
C ALA A 83 -3.31 -1.97 8.85
N THR A 84 -2.66 -2.52 7.81
CA THR A 84 -1.78 -1.74 6.95
C THR A 84 -2.23 -1.64 5.49
N MET A 85 -1.68 -2.47 4.61
CA MET A 85 -1.70 -2.32 3.15
C MET A 85 -3.09 -2.09 2.55
N VAL A 86 -4.06 -2.91 2.95
CA VAL A 86 -5.41 -2.83 2.37
C VAL A 86 -6.19 -1.61 2.83
N LYS A 87 -5.73 -0.92 3.87
CA LYS A 87 -6.33 0.32 4.39
C LYS A 87 -5.70 1.59 3.81
N ALA A 88 -4.65 1.46 3.00
CA ALA A 88 -3.97 2.62 2.40
C ALA A 88 -4.91 3.48 1.55
N GLY A 89 -5.78 2.86 0.73
CA GLY A 89 -6.77 3.60 -0.05
C GLY A 89 -7.88 4.22 0.82
N VAL A 90 -8.27 3.55 1.91
CA VAL A 90 -9.20 4.10 2.92
C VAL A 90 -8.60 5.35 3.56
N TYR A 91 -7.35 5.25 4.02
CA TYR A 91 -6.61 6.37 4.59
C TYR A 91 -6.47 7.54 3.61
N LEU A 92 -6.10 7.24 2.37
CA LEU A 92 -5.96 8.24 1.31
C LEU A 92 -7.26 9.02 1.10
N LEU A 93 -8.40 8.32 0.99
CA LEU A 93 -9.69 8.99 0.80
C LEU A 93 -10.11 9.78 2.04
N ALA A 94 -9.86 9.28 3.25
CA ALA A 94 -10.11 10.03 4.47
C ALA A 94 -9.23 11.31 4.52
N ARG A 95 -7.97 11.22 4.13
CA ARG A 95 -7.04 12.36 4.12
C ARG A 95 -7.36 13.40 3.04
N LEU A 96 -7.88 12.96 1.89
CA LEU A 96 -8.29 13.84 0.80
C LEU A 96 -9.75 14.29 0.90
N ASN A 97 -10.50 13.80 1.89
CA ASN A 97 -11.89 14.23 2.10
C ASN A 97 -12.05 15.75 2.24
N PRO A 98 -11.20 16.48 3.01
CA PRO A 98 -11.28 17.94 3.09
C PRO A 98 -10.98 18.67 1.76
N VAL A 99 -10.28 18.02 0.82
CA VAL A 99 -9.87 18.60 -0.46
C VAL A 99 -10.88 18.32 -1.58
N LEU A 100 -11.36 17.05 -1.64
CA LEU A 100 -12.18 16.54 -2.75
C LEU A 100 -13.61 16.18 -2.33
N GLY A 101 -13.93 16.21 -1.04
CA GLY A 101 -15.24 15.88 -0.50
C GLY A 101 -16.27 17.01 -0.68
N ASN A 102 -17.44 16.83 -0.06
CA ASN A 102 -18.59 17.75 -0.10
C ASN A 102 -19.17 17.99 -1.52
N THR A 103 -19.02 17.02 -2.42
CA THR A 103 -19.54 17.06 -3.78
C THR A 103 -20.53 15.95 -4.04
N THR A 104 -21.45 16.17 -4.97
CA THR A 104 -22.43 15.14 -5.39
C THR A 104 -21.73 13.92 -5.99
N GLU A 105 -20.67 14.13 -6.75
CA GLU A 105 -19.85 13.06 -7.37
C GLU A 105 -19.19 12.20 -6.30
N TRP A 106 -18.57 12.81 -5.29
CA TRP A 106 -17.98 12.11 -4.16
C TRP A 106 -19.03 11.28 -3.41
N GLN A 107 -20.14 11.90 -3.03
CA GLN A 107 -21.22 11.29 -2.26
C GLN A 107 -22.02 10.24 -3.04
N THR A 108 -21.87 10.18 -4.37
CA THR A 108 -22.53 9.17 -5.21
C THR A 108 -21.59 8.04 -5.59
N ILE A 109 -20.42 8.36 -6.16
CA ILE A 109 -19.50 7.34 -6.71
C ILE A 109 -18.92 6.47 -5.60
N ILE A 110 -18.40 7.07 -4.55
CA ILE A 110 -17.68 6.33 -3.51
C ILE A 110 -18.60 5.39 -2.72
N PRO A 111 -19.78 5.83 -2.24
CA PRO A 111 -20.68 4.93 -1.54
C PRO A 111 -21.27 3.84 -2.44
N LEU A 112 -21.48 4.12 -3.74
CA LEU A 112 -21.95 3.12 -4.69
C LEU A 112 -20.96 1.96 -4.79
N PHE A 113 -19.69 2.24 -5.09
CA PHE A 113 -18.64 1.21 -5.19
C PHE A 113 -18.36 0.55 -3.85
N GLY A 114 -18.32 1.32 -2.76
CA GLY A 114 -18.16 0.79 -1.40
C GLY A 114 -19.29 -0.17 -1.01
N GLY A 115 -20.55 0.18 -1.31
CA GLY A 115 -21.72 -0.66 -1.04
C GLY A 115 -21.72 -1.96 -1.83
N VAL A 116 -21.42 -1.90 -3.13
CA VAL A 116 -21.28 -3.09 -3.98
C VAL A 116 -20.15 -3.98 -3.46
N THR A 117 -19.00 -3.41 -3.11
CA THR A 117 -17.86 -4.15 -2.58
C THR A 117 -18.19 -4.82 -1.25
N MET A 118 -18.84 -4.10 -0.35
CA MET A 118 -19.31 -4.62 0.93
C MET A 118 -20.21 -5.85 0.75
N PHE A 119 -21.19 -5.77 -0.15
CA PHE A 119 -22.12 -6.85 -0.43
C PHE A 119 -21.43 -8.05 -1.09
N ILE A 120 -20.65 -7.84 -2.15
CA ILE A 120 -19.93 -8.90 -2.87
C ILE A 120 -18.97 -9.63 -1.93
N GLY A 121 -18.22 -8.90 -1.11
CA GLY A 121 -17.30 -9.49 -0.14
C GLY A 121 -18.02 -10.40 0.87
N ALA A 122 -19.12 -9.95 1.45
CA ALA A 122 -19.91 -10.74 2.40
C ALA A 122 -20.55 -11.97 1.73
N TYR A 123 -21.08 -11.81 0.52
CA TYR A 123 -21.70 -12.89 -0.25
C TYR A 123 -20.70 -13.99 -0.65
N LEU A 124 -19.55 -13.60 -1.21
CA LEU A 124 -18.54 -14.56 -1.66
C LEU A 124 -17.84 -15.29 -0.51
N ALA A 125 -17.74 -14.67 0.68
CA ALA A 125 -17.19 -15.31 1.87
C ALA A 125 -17.92 -16.60 2.25
N ILE A 126 -19.24 -16.69 2.04
CA ILE A 126 -20.08 -17.85 2.41
C ILE A 126 -19.72 -19.09 1.60
N SER A 127 -19.33 -18.92 0.34
CA SER A 127 -19.06 -20.03 -0.57
C SER A 127 -17.63 -20.59 -0.44
N GLN A 128 -16.74 -19.92 0.31
CA GLN A 128 -15.36 -20.33 0.48
C GLN A 128 -15.21 -21.52 1.44
N LYS A 129 -14.17 -22.32 1.20
CA LYS A 129 -13.82 -23.46 2.06
C LYS A 129 -12.50 -23.26 2.81
N ASP A 130 -11.59 -22.47 2.26
CA ASP A 130 -10.33 -22.10 2.91
C ASP A 130 -10.57 -20.99 3.95
N LEU A 131 -10.13 -21.22 5.18
CA LEU A 131 -10.34 -20.29 6.30
C LEU A 131 -9.74 -18.90 6.02
N LYS A 132 -8.55 -18.84 5.41
CA LYS A 132 -7.94 -17.57 5.04
C LYS A 132 -8.69 -16.87 3.89
N ALA A 133 -9.21 -17.62 2.93
CA ALA A 133 -10.02 -17.07 1.86
C ALA A 133 -11.33 -16.48 2.40
N ILE A 134 -12.00 -17.17 3.34
CA ILE A 134 -13.18 -16.61 4.05
C ILE A 134 -12.81 -15.28 4.70
N LEU A 135 -11.70 -15.23 5.45
CA LEU A 135 -11.24 -14.02 6.11
C LEU A 135 -10.86 -12.91 5.11
N ALA A 136 -10.33 -13.25 3.94
CA ALA A 136 -10.04 -12.29 2.88
C ALA A 136 -11.32 -11.64 2.32
N TYR A 137 -12.33 -12.45 1.98
CA TYR A 137 -13.59 -11.92 1.47
C TYR A 137 -14.36 -11.11 2.52
N THR A 138 -14.33 -11.51 3.80
CA THR A 138 -14.87 -10.67 4.88
C THR A 138 -14.04 -9.40 5.11
N THR A 139 -12.76 -9.36 4.74
CA THR A 139 -11.96 -8.13 4.72
C THR A 139 -12.40 -7.22 3.57
N ILE A 140 -12.65 -7.77 2.37
CA ILE A 140 -13.20 -6.99 1.23
C ILE A 140 -14.52 -6.33 1.65
N SER A 141 -15.41 -7.06 2.31
CA SER A 141 -16.67 -6.49 2.83
C SER A 141 -16.43 -5.34 3.82
N ALA A 142 -15.50 -5.50 4.74
CA ALA A 142 -15.16 -4.46 5.72
C ALA A 142 -14.54 -3.22 5.05
N LEU A 143 -13.65 -3.41 4.07
CA LEU A 143 -13.07 -2.32 3.29
C LEU A 143 -14.14 -1.58 2.48
N GLY A 144 -15.08 -2.31 1.88
CA GLY A 144 -16.25 -1.71 1.23
C GLY A 144 -17.09 -0.86 2.20
N THR A 145 -17.28 -1.34 3.44
CA THR A 145 -17.97 -0.56 4.49
C THR A 145 -17.21 0.73 4.82
N LEU A 146 -15.89 0.68 4.98
CA LEU A 146 -15.06 1.86 5.26
C LEU A 146 -15.14 2.89 4.14
N ILE A 147 -14.97 2.45 2.89
CA ILE A 147 -15.07 3.31 1.71
C ILE A 147 -16.47 3.93 1.59
N LEU A 148 -17.52 3.14 1.79
CA LEU A 148 -18.91 3.61 1.80
C LEU A 148 -19.11 4.73 2.84
N LEU A 149 -18.61 4.54 4.07
CA LEU A 149 -18.77 5.52 5.14
C LEU A 149 -18.04 6.83 4.84
N ILE A 150 -16.81 6.76 4.30
CA ILE A 150 -16.07 7.95 3.87
C ILE A 150 -16.80 8.66 2.73
N GLY A 151 -17.41 7.90 1.83
CA GLY A 151 -18.17 8.46 0.71
C GLY A 151 -19.51 9.10 1.09
N ILE A 152 -20.18 8.63 2.16
CA ILE A 152 -21.39 9.30 2.71
C ILE A 152 -21.09 10.73 3.12
N ASP A 153 -19.88 10.98 3.59
CA ASP A 153 -19.33 12.31 3.77
C ASP A 153 -20.07 13.20 4.81
N THR A 154 -20.61 12.57 5.85
CA THR A 154 -21.14 13.24 7.04
C THR A 154 -20.19 13.08 8.23
N GLU A 155 -20.25 13.96 9.22
CA GLU A 155 -19.45 13.86 10.45
C GLU A 155 -19.66 12.51 11.14
N LEU A 156 -20.92 12.07 11.24
CA LEU A 156 -21.28 10.79 11.81
C LEU A 156 -20.70 9.61 11.01
N SER A 157 -20.70 9.70 9.68
CA SER A 157 -20.16 8.63 8.83
C SER A 157 -18.64 8.52 8.92
N ILE A 158 -17.92 9.64 9.02
CA ILE A 158 -16.47 9.64 9.25
C ILE A 158 -16.15 9.13 10.66
N LYS A 159 -16.89 9.55 11.70
CA LYS A 159 -16.80 8.98 13.05
C LYS A 159 -16.99 7.46 13.02
N ALA A 160 -18.03 6.98 12.36
CA ALA A 160 -18.30 5.55 12.22
C ALA A 160 -17.17 4.81 11.48
N ALA A 161 -16.59 5.42 10.43
CA ALA A 161 -15.47 4.86 9.69
C ALA A 161 -14.22 4.73 10.58
N LEU A 162 -13.87 5.75 11.35
CA LEU A 162 -12.72 5.73 12.26
C LEU A 162 -12.87 4.67 13.36
N VAL A 163 -14.06 4.59 14.00
CA VAL A 163 -14.32 3.55 15.00
C VAL A 163 -14.25 2.17 14.36
N PHE A 164 -14.88 1.96 13.20
CA PHE A 164 -14.89 0.65 12.53
C PHE A 164 -13.51 0.23 12.01
N LEU A 165 -12.65 1.18 11.64
CA LEU A 165 -11.26 0.93 11.25
C LEU A 165 -10.48 0.24 12.39
N ILE A 166 -10.66 0.71 13.62
CA ILE A 166 -10.04 0.13 14.83
C ILE A 166 -10.66 -1.22 15.18
N VAL A 167 -11.99 -1.30 15.19
CA VAL A 167 -12.75 -2.55 15.42
C VAL A 167 -12.27 -3.64 14.48
N HIS A 168 -12.20 -3.31 13.17
CA HIS A 168 -11.76 -4.23 12.14
C HIS A 168 -10.31 -4.68 12.37
N ALA A 169 -9.40 -3.78 12.78
CA ALA A 169 -8.01 -4.15 13.03
C ALA A 169 -7.89 -5.22 14.13
N PHE A 170 -8.60 -5.05 15.24
CA PHE A 170 -8.55 -5.99 16.35
C PHE A 170 -9.09 -7.37 16.00
N TYR A 171 -10.33 -7.48 15.52
CA TYR A 171 -10.89 -8.80 15.28
C TYR A 171 -10.24 -9.51 14.08
N LYS A 172 -9.82 -8.76 13.05
CA LYS A 172 -9.15 -9.35 11.88
C LYS A 172 -7.75 -9.84 12.21
N GLY A 173 -6.96 -9.03 12.91
CA GLY A 173 -5.64 -9.44 13.38
C GLY A 173 -5.73 -10.74 14.18
N THR A 174 -6.65 -10.79 15.13
CA THR A 174 -6.94 -11.99 15.92
C THR A 174 -7.30 -13.19 15.04
N LEU A 175 -8.27 -13.06 14.13
CA LEU A 175 -8.75 -14.18 13.32
C LEU A 175 -7.71 -14.71 12.33
N PHE A 176 -6.88 -13.85 11.73
CA PHE A 176 -5.80 -14.31 10.87
C PHE A 176 -4.69 -15.02 11.64
N MET A 177 -4.34 -14.56 12.83
CA MET A 177 -3.37 -15.26 13.69
C MET A 177 -3.94 -16.60 14.18
N VAL A 178 -5.20 -16.66 14.57
CA VAL A 178 -5.91 -17.92 14.90
C VAL A 178 -5.92 -18.87 13.70
N ALA A 179 -6.22 -18.38 12.49
CA ALA A 179 -6.17 -19.20 11.28
C ALA A 179 -4.76 -19.75 11.03
N GLY A 180 -3.71 -18.97 11.31
CA GLY A 180 -2.32 -19.41 11.24
C GLY A 180 -1.99 -20.50 12.26
N THR A 181 -2.47 -20.37 13.50
CA THR A 181 -2.29 -21.38 14.55
C THR A 181 -2.99 -22.70 14.16
N ILE A 182 -4.22 -22.61 13.64
CA ILE A 182 -4.96 -23.79 13.15
C ILE A 182 -4.20 -24.46 12.00
N ASP A 183 -3.77 -23.70 11.00
CA ASP A 183 -3.02 -24.20 9.84
C ASP A 183 -1.76 -24.97 10.28
N LYS A 184 -0.98 -24.36 11.17
CA LYS A 184 0.27 -24.97 11.67
C LYS A 184 0.03 -26.24 12.48
N THR A 185 -1.02 -26.28 13.31
CA THR A 185 -1.27 -27.41 14.22
C THR A 185 -2.02 -28.55 13.56
N THR A 186 -2.93 -28.26 12.62
CA THR A 186 -3.78 -29.28 11.96
C THR A 186 -3.28 -29.69 10.57
N GLY A 187 -2.42 -28.89 9.94
CA GLY A 187 -1.96 -29.07 8.57
C GLY A 187 -2.99 -28.77 7.49
N THR A 188 -4.12 -28.14 7.86
CA THR A 188 -5.19 -27.80 6.90
C THR A 188 -5.94 -26.52 7.30
N ARG A 189 -6.38 -25.76 6.29
CA ARG A 189 -7.25 -24.57 6.44
C ARG A 189 -8.66 -24.84 5.93
N ASN A 190 -8.92 -26.02 5.39
CA ASN A 190 -10.23 -26.36 4.84
C ASN A 190 -11.24 -26.60 5.97
N ILE A 191 -12.25 -25.72 6.10
CA ILE A 191 -13.28 -25.79 7.13
C ILE A 191 -14.17 -27.04 7.03
N ASP A 192 -14.19 -27.72 5.87
CA ASP A 192 -14.92 -28.98 5.71
C ASP A 192 -14.17 -30.15 6.37
N LEU A 193 -12.85 -30.05 6.54
CA LEU A 193 -11.99 -31.04 7.18
C LEU A 193 -11.77 -30.77 8.68
N LEU A 194 -11.99 -29.53 9.12
CA LEU A 194 -11.84 -29.10 10.50
C LEU A 194 -13.10 -29.40 11.32
N GLY A 195 -12.91 -29.63 12.63
CA GLY A 195 -14.00 -29.80 13.58
C GLY A 195 -13.49 -30.20 14.97
N GLY A 196 -14.27 -29.92 16.01
CA GLY A 196 -13.99 -30.32 17.39
C GLY A 196 -12.76 -29.67 18.02
N LEU A 197 -12.26 -28.59 17.45
CA LEU A 197 -11.06 -27.93 17.95
C LEU A 197 -11.28 -27.31 19.34
N ALA A 198 -12.52 -27.05 19.75
CA ALA A 198 -12.83 -26.51 21.07
C ALA A 198 -12.31 -27.40 22.22
N TYR A 199 -12.32 -28.71 22.04
CA TYR A 199 -11.82 -29.66 23.04
C TYR A 199 -10.30 -29.84 23.04
N LYS A 200 -9.66 -29.59 21.90
CA LYS A 200 -8.22 -29.81 21.70
C LYS A 200 -7.39 -28.52 21.78
N MET A 201 -8.03 -27.39 21.50
CA MET A 201 -7.39 -26.07 21.46
C MET A 201 -8.30 -25.02 22.18
N PRO A 202 -8.51 -25.16 23.51
CA PRO A 202 -9.48 -24.34 24.23
C PRO A 202 -9.12 -22.85 24.25
N MET A 203 -7.84 -22.50 24.42
CA MET A 203 -7.40 -21.09 24.43
C MET A 203 -7.56 -20.45 23.05
N THR A 204 -7.11 -21.14 21.99
CA THR A 204 -7.31 -20.70 20.60
C THR A 204 -8.80 -20.53 20.29
N THR A 205 -9.65 -21.44 20.81
CA THR A 205 -11.11 -21.36 20.62
C THR A 205 -11.70 -20.13 21.33
N MET A 206 -11.33 -19.89 22.57
CA MET A 206 -11.81 -18.74 23.34
C MET A 206 -11.48 -17.43 22.62
N VAL A 207 -10.22 -17.28 22.20
CA VAL A 207 -9.75 -16.11 21.45
C VAL A 207 -10.49 -15.94 20.12
N ALA A 208 -10.70 -17.04 19.39
CA ALA A 208 -11.46 -17.01 18.15
C ALA A 208 -12.92 -16.57 18.36
N LEU A 209 -13.58 -17.10 19.39
CA LEU A 209 -14.98 -16.76 19.71
C LEU A 209 -15.12 -15.28 20.06
N LEU A 210 -14.22 -14.71 20.88
CA LEU A 210 -14.23 -13.28 21.18
C LEU A 210 -14.13 -12.43 19.89
N ALA A 211 -13.23 -12.80 18.98
CA ALA A 211 -13.09 -12.09 17.71
C ALA A 211 -14.29 -12.28 16.75
N LEU A 212 -14.91 -13.47 16.73
CA LEU A 212 -16.12 -13.74 15.95
C LEU A 212 -17.35 -12.99 16.51
N LEU A 213 -17.46 -12.85 17.83
CA LEU A 213 -18.48 -12.02 18.49
C LEU A 213 -18.29 -10.54 18.11
N ALA A 214 -17.04 -10.05 18.10
CA ALA A 214 -16.73 -8.70 17.66
C ALA A 214 -17.06 -8.50 16.17
N MET A 215 -16.73 -9.47 15.30
CA MET A 215 -17.03 -9.43 13.86
C MET A 215 -18.53 -9.44 13.56
N SER A 216 -19.33 -10.16 14.34
CA SER A 216 -20.80 -10.18 14.22
C SER A 216 -21.47 -8.98 14.87
N GLY A 217 -20.71 -8.15 15.60
CA GLY A 217 -21.22 -6.97 16.29
C GLY A 217 -22.18 -7.32 17.42
N LEU A 218 -21.77 -8.25 18.29
CA LEU A 218 -22.53 -8.64 19.49
C LEU A 218 -21.97 -7.90 20.73
N PRO A 219 -22.85 -7.41 21.64
CA PRO A 219 -22.39 -6.84 22.90
C PRO A 219 -21.70 -7.93 23.76
N PRO A 220 -20.72 -7.59 24.62
CA PRO A 220 -20.22 -6.25 24.93
C PRO A 220 -18.98 -5.84 24.09
N MET A 221 -18.78 -6.44 22.92
CA MET A 221 -17.61 -6.16 22.08
C MET A 221 -17.67 -4.77 21.44
N LEU A 222 -16.51 -4.16 21.21
CA LEU A 222 -16.39 -2.88 20.48
C LEU A 222 -17.06 -2.95 19.10
N GLY A 223 -17.13 -4.14 18.49
CA GLY A 223 -17.83 -4.39 17.23
C GLY A 223 -19.32 -4.06 17.25
N PHE A 224 -19.97 -4.15 18.39
CA PHE A 224 -21.38 -3.75 18.57
C PHE A 224 -21.52 -2.23 18.41
N ILE A 225 -20.71 -1.45 19.10
CA ILE A 225 -20.69 0.04 19.00
C ILE A 225 -20.42 0.46 17.56
N GLY A 226 -19.40 -0.14 16.91
CA GLY A 226 -19.08 0.14 15.51
C GLY A 226 -20.25 -0.15 14.58
N LYS A 227 -20.97 -1.26 14.77
CA LYS A 227 -22.14 -1.65 13.95
C LYS A 227 -23.31 -0.67 14.12
N GLU A 228 -23.60 -0.25 15.34
CA GLU A 228 -24.67 0.73 15.61
C GLU A 228 -24.37 2.08 14.93
N LEU A 229 -23.17 2.60 15.08
CA LEU A 229 -22.72 3.83 14.42
C LEU A 229 -22.81 3.72 12.88
N ILE A 230 -22.46 2.56 12.32
CA ILE A 230 -22.57 2.31 10.87
C ILE A 230 -24.03 2.36 10.42
N TYR A 231 -24.98 1.80 11.17
CA TYR A 231 -26.39 1.88 10.82
C TYR A 231 -26.92 3.29 10.95
N GLU A 232 -26.56 3.99 12.00
CA GLU A 232 -26.97 5.37 12.19
C GLU A 232 -26.49 6.26 11.03
N ALA A 233 -25.21 6.17 10.67
CA ALA A 233 -24.62 6.89 9.55
C ALA A 233 -25.28 6.56 8.20
N LYS A 234 -25.63 5.28 7.97
CA LYS A 234 -26.32 4.87 6.73
C LYS A 234 -27.75 5.37 6.64
N MET A 235 -28.47 5.42 7.76
CA MET A 235 -29.84 5.94 7.80
C MET A 235 -29.90 7.44 7.60
N GLN A 236 -28.86 8.17 7.96
CA GLN A 236 -28.73 9.61 7.81
C GLN A 236 -28.00 10.02 6.52
N ALA A 237 -27.67 9.05 5.64
CA ALA A 237 -26.96 9.35 4.40
C ALA A 237 -27.80 10.22 3.45
N PRO A 238 -27.26 11.33 2.91
CA PRO A 238 -27.95 12.14 1.93
C PRO A 238 -28.28 11.32 0.67
N HIS A 239 -29.46 11.50 0.08
CA HIS A 239 -29.93 10.96 -1.21
C HIS A 239 -29.90 9.43 -1.39
N ILE A 240 -29.00 8.70 -0.74
CA ILE A 240 -28.75 7.26 -0.97
C ILE A 240 -29.05 6.37 0.26
N ALA A 241 -29.67 6.93 1.32
CA ALA A 241 -29.95 6.20 2.57
C ALA A 241 -30.65 4.85 2.36
N PRO A 242 -31.69 4.69 1.53
CA PRO A 242 -32.34 3.39 1.32
C PRO A 242 -31.40 2.34 0.74
N TYR A 243 -30.60 2.72 -0.27
CA TYR A 243 -29.63 1.84 -0.93
C TYR A 243 -28.57 1.36 0.04
N VAL A 244 -27.87 2.29 0.72
CA VAL A 244 -26.75 1.93 1.62
C VAL A 244 -27.23 1.20 2.87
N THR A 245 -28.42 1.51 3.38
CA THR A 245 -29.01 0.81 4.52
C THR A 245 -29.41 -0.61 4.15
N PHE A 246 -30.10 -0.82 3.02
CA PHE A 246 -30.50 -2.15 2.54
C PHE A 246 -29.28 -3.05 2.32
N LEU A 247 -28.28 -2.60 1.54
CA LEU A 247 -27.06 -3.36 1.33
C LEU A 247 -26.31 -3.59 2.64
N GLY A 248 -26.32 -2.62 3.55
CA GLY A 248 -25.70 -2.73 4.85
C GLY A 248 -26.32 -3.82 5.73
N VAL A 249 -27.63 -3.85 5.82
CA VAL A 249 -28.35 -4.90 6.56
C VAL A 249 -28.08 -6.27 5.98
N LEU A 250 -28.21 -6.43 4.66
CA LEU A 250 -28.00 -7.70 3.97
C LEU A 250 -26.55 -8.21 4.13
N SER A 251 -25.57 -7.32 3.97
CA SER A 251 -24.15 -7.68 4.17
C SER A 251 -23.86 -8.09 5.61
N ASN A 252 -24.43 -7.39 6.59
CA ASN A 252 -24.24 -7.75 8.00
C ASN A 252 -24.93 -9.08 8.36
N VAL A 253 -26.08 -9.40 7.77
CA VAL A 253 -26.71 -10.73 7.89
C VAL A 253 -25.75 -11.82 7.41
N PHE A 254 -25.11 -11.61 6.26
CA PHE A 254 -24.11 -12.54 5.74
C PHE A 254 -22.86 -12.62 6.64
N MET A 255 -22.39 -11.50 7.21
CA MET A 255 -21.26 -11.48 8.13
C MET A 255 -21.55 -12.25 9.42
N VAL A 256 -22.76 -12.14 9.98
CA VAL A 256 -23.19 -12.94 11.13
C VAL A 256 -23.23 -14.42 10.75
N TRP A 257 -23.79 -14.76 9.57
CA TRP A 257 -23.80 -16.15 9.07
C TRP A 257 -22.38 -16.70 8.96
N VAL A 258 -21.43 -15.97 8.36
CA VAL A 258 -20.02 -16.38 8.22
C VAL A 258 -19.36 -16.56 9.60
N SER A 259 -19.63 -15.68 10.57
CA SER A 259 -19.11 -15.80 11.94
C SER A 259 -19.59 -17.11 12.59
N ILE A 260 -20.87 -17.42 12.49
CA ILE A 260 -21.44 -18.67 13.02
C ILE A 260 -20.87 -19.87 12.26
N LEU A 261 -20.71 -19.77 10.93
CA LEU A 261 -20.18 -20.85 10.09
C LEU A 261 -18.75 -21.23 10.53
N ILE A 262 -17.86 -20.22 10.70
CA ILE A 262 -16.49 -20.43 11.19
C ILE A 262 -16.53 -21.04 12.59
N GLY A 263 -17.24 -20.41 13.53
CA GLY A 263 -17.36 -20.87 14.91
C GLY A 263 -17.82 -22.30 15.00
N TYR A 264 -18.94 -22.62 14.34
CA TYR A 264 -19.52 -23.96 14.39
C TYR A 264 -18.65 -25.02 13.69
N ARG A 265 -18.27 -24.79 12.44
CA ARG A 265 -17.57 -25.82 11.65
C ARG A 265 -16.16 -26.11 12.17
N VAL A 266 -15.43 -25.10 12.58
CA VAL A 266 -14.03 -25.26 13.00
C VAL A 266 -13.95 -25.76 14.44
N PHE A 267 -14.76 -25.23 15.35
CA PHE A 267 -14.58 -25.50 16.79
C PHE A 267 -15.56 -26.51 17.37
N PHE A 268 -16.83 -26.53 16.94
CA PHE A 268 -17.87 -27.33 17.61
C PHE A 268 -18.39 -28.53 16.82
N ARG A 269 -18.16 -28.61 15.50
CA ARG A 269 -18.56 -29.77 14.71
C ARG A 269 -17.76 -30.99 15.15
N ARG A 270 -18.43 -32.13 15.35
CA ARG A 270 -17.82 -33.36 15.89
C ARG A 270 -16.88 -34.12 14.94
N VAL A 271 -16.90 -33.84 13.64
CA VAL A 271 -16.08 -34.54 12.62
C VAL A 271 -14.81 -33.77 12.37
N TYR A 272 -13.68 -34.42 12.59
CA TYR A 272 -12.35 -33.92 12.27
C TYR A 272 -11.65 -34.89 11.32
N ASN A 273 -11.24 -34.41 10.14
CA ASN A 273 -10.54 -35.16 9.11
C ASN A 273 -9.24 -34.44 8.69
N GLY A 274 -8.59 -33.76 9.61
CA GLY A 274 -7.32 -33.08 9.36
C GLY A 274 -6.13 -34.05 9.31
N MET A 275 -5.01 -33.57 8.75
CA MET A 275 -3.80 -34.39 8.56
C MET A 275 -3.03 -34.68 9.86
N ARG A 276 -3.19 -33.84 10.88
CA ARG A 276 -2.45 -33.92 12.16
C ARG A 276 -3.42 -33.92 13.33
N ILE A 277 -3.05 -34.56 14.43
CA ILE A 277 -3.84 -34.51 15.67
C ILE A 277 -3.70 -33.10 16.26
N PRO A 278 -4.80 -32.32 16.35
CA PRO A 278 -4.74 -30.96 16.85
C PRO A 278 -4.31 -30.93 18.32
N LYS A 279 -3.39 -30.04 18.63
CA LYS A 279 -2.92 -29.75 19.99
C LYS A 279 -2.86 -28.24 20.17
N GLU A 280 -3.09 -27.75 21.39
CA GLU A 280 -2.92 -26.33 21.69
C GLU A 280 -1.48 -25.92 21.42
N GLY A 281 -1.31 -24.78 20.74
CA GLY A 281 0.01 -24.20 20.49
C GLY A 281 0.66 -23.66 21.78
N SER A 282 1.97 -23.41 21.75
CA SER A 282 2.65 -22.71 22.84
C SER A 282 2.02 -21.34 23.10
N VAL A 283 2.28 -20.76 24.27
CA VAL A 283 1.74 -19.45 24.69
C VAL A 283 1.94 -18.37 23.64
N HIS A 284 3.05 -18.37 22.92
CA HIS A 284 3.38 -17.41 21.87
C HIS A 284 2.37 -17.40 20.70
N PHE A 285 1.65 -18.50 20.44
CA PHE A 285 0.68 -18.59 19.35
C PHE A 285 -0.68 -17.98 19.68
N TRP A 286 -1.07 -17.95 20.95
CA TRP A 286 -2.38 -17.45 21.34
C TRP A 286 -2.31 -16.14 22.17
N LEU A 287 -1.16 -15.76 22.72
CA LEU A 287 -1.01 -14.54 23.53
C LEU A 287 -1.24 -13.27 22.71
N GLY A 288 -0.60 -13.15 21.54
CA GLY A 288 -0.80 -12.00 20.66
C GLY A 288 -2.25 -11.83 20.22
N PRO A 289 -2.90 -12.87 19.64
CA PRO A 289 -4.32 -12.84 19.34
C PRO A 289 -5.22 -12.55 20.56
N LEU A 290 -4.88 -13.06 21.74
CA LEU A 290 -5.61 -12.80 22.97
C LEU A 290 -5.56 -11.32 23.36
N ILE A 291 -4.39 -10.69 23.30
CA ILE A 291 -4.23 -9.26 23.59
C ILE A 291 -5.16 -8.44 22.69
N LEU A 292 -5.17 -8.71 21.38
CA LEU A 292 -6.03 -7.98 20.45
C LEU A 292 -7.54 -8.23 20.73
N ALA A 293 -7.91 -9.47 21.03
CA ALA A 293 -9.31 -9.81 21.35
C ALA A 293 -9.77 -9.13 22.64
N LEU A 294 -8.92 -9.15 23.68
CA LEU A 294 -9.20 -8.48 24.95
C LEU A 294 -9.23 -6.95 24.80
N SER A 295 -8.35 -6.38 23.98
CA SER A 295 -8.41 -4.93 23.69
C SER A 295 -9.76 -4.57 23.07
N GLY A 296 -10.30 -5.37 22.16
CA GLY A 296 -11.63 -5.18 21.58
C GLY A 296 -12.77 -5.32 22.61
N LEU A 297 -12.61 -6.18 23.62
CA LEU A 297 -13.56 -6.33 24.72
C LEU A 297 -13.46 -5.14 25.70
N ILE A 298 -12.26 -4.80 26.14
CA ILE A 298 -12.02 -3.72 27.13
C ILE A 298 -12.50 -2.39 26.55
N LEU A 299 -12.15 -2.07 25.31
CA LEU A 299 -12.60 -0.84 24.65
C LEU A 299 -14.10 -0.86 24.33
N GLY A 300 -14.73 -2.04 24.24
CA GLY A 300 -16.17 -2.17 24.14
C GLY A 300 -16.88 -1.85 25.45
N LEU A 301 -16.28 -2.24 26.58
CA LEU A 301 -16.80 -1.95 27.93
C LEU A 301 -16.53 -0.49 28.37
N PHE A 302 -15.38 0.06 27.95
CA PHE A 302 -14.94 1.41 28.30
C PHE A 302 -14.69 2.26 27.04
N PRO A 303 -15.73 2.54 26.23
CA PRO A 303 -15.56 3.18 24.92
C PRO A 303 -15.20 4.66 25.00
N TYR A 304 -15.44 5.33 26.10
CA TYR A 304 -15.18 6.75 26.31
C TYR A 304 -13.72 7.12 26.03
N GLN A 305 -12.77 6.34 26.55
CA GLN A 305 -11.33 6.62 26.34
C GLN A 305 -10.91 6.53 24.86
N LEU A 306 -11.53 5.62 24.11
CA LEU A 306 -11.30 5.51 22.67
C LEU A 306 -11.87 6.74 21.94
N GLY A 307 -13.07 7.19 22.32
CA GLY A 307 -13.73 8.36 21.75
C GLY A 307 -12.87 9.61 21.89
N GLU A 308 -12.54 9.96 23.13
CA GLU A 308 -11.84 11.19 23.48
C GLU A 308 -10.37 11.20 23.00
N LYS A 309 -9.61 10.11 23.25
CA LYS A 309 -8.15 10.12 23.02
C LYS A 309 -7.72 9.76 21.60
N VAL A 310 -8.56 9.08 20.84
CA VAL A 310 -8.17 8.58 19.52
C VAL A 310 -9.12 9.06 18.42
N ILE A 311 -10.45 8.91 18.62
CA ILE A 311 -11.40 9.21 17.53
C ILE A 311 -11.58 10.73 17.37
N GLN A 312 -11.69 11.48 18.46
CA GLN A 312 -11.86 12.94 18.39
C GLN A 312 -10.67 13.63 17.71
N PRO A 313 -9.40 13.41 18.10
CA PRO A 313 -8.27 14.01 17.37
C PRO A 313 -8.18 13.57 15.90
N ALA A 314 -8.53 12.32 15.61
CA ALA A 314 -8.54 11.85 14.21
C ALA A 314 -9.66 12.51 13.38
N LEU A 315 -10.85 12.69 13.97
CA LEU A 315 -11.97 13.37 13.29
C LEU A 315 -11.65 14.85 13.04
N MET A 316 -11.01 15.53 14.00
CA MET A 316 -10.54 16.92 13.83
C MET A 316 -9.59 17.06 12.63
N GLN A 317 -8.70 16.09 12.41
CA GLN A 317 -7.77 16.10 11.26
C GLN A 317 -8.46 15.86 9.91
N VAL A 318 -9.59 15.15 9.90
CA VAL A 318 -10.33 14.83 8.67
C VAL A 318 -11.39 15.87 8.35
N ARG A 319 -12.01 16.49 9.36
CA ARG A 319 -13.18 17.38 9.17
C ARG A 319 -12.95 18.80 9.67
N ALA A 320 -11.85 19.07 10.37
CA ALA A 320 -11.57 20.36 11.02
C ALA A 320 -12.69 20.82 11.97
N VAL A 321 -13.48 19.89 12.52
CA VAL A 321 -14.59 20.16 13.45
C VAL A 321 -14.26 19.56 14.80
N ASP A 322 -14.34 20.37 15.85
CA ASP A 322 -14.21 19.92 17.24
C ASP A 322 -15.59 19.48 17.74
N LEU A 323 -15.80 18.17 17.77
CA LEU A 323 -17.03 17.56 18.28
C LEU A 323 -16.72 16.78 19.54
N ASP A 324 -17.53 16.98 20.57
CA ASP A 324 -17.49 16.11 21.73
C ASP A 324 -18.02 14.72 21.36
N ILE A 325 -17.12 13.72 21.39
CA ILE A 325 -17.44 12.36 20.93
C ILE A 325 -17.79 11.48 22.11
N GLU A 326 -19.07 11.37 22.40
CA GLU A 326 -19.57 10.37 23.33
C GLU A 326 -19.77 9.01 22.61
N LEU A 327 -18.95 8.02 22.99
CA LEU A 327 -19.17 6.62 22.60
C LEU A 327 -19.81 5.89 23.78
N LYS A 328 -21.00 5.33 23.57
CA LYS A 328 -21.74 4.56 24.59
C LYS A 328 -21.99 3.14 24.08
N LEU A 329 -21.99 2.17 25.00
CA LEU A 329 -22.32 0.78 24.68
C LEU A 329 -23.84 0.60 24.44
N TRP A 330 -24.66 1.38 25.13
CA TRP A 330 -26.11 1.22 25.10
C TRP A 330 -26.82 2.57 24.89
N HIS A 331 -27.68 2.63 23.87
CA HIS A 331 -28.45 3.82 23.49
C HIS A 331 -29.98 3.61 23.64
N GLY A 332 -30.41 2.57 24.39
CA GLY A 332 -31.82 2.24 24.56
C GLY A 332 -32.41 1.42 23.37
N PHE A 333 -33.70 1.15 23.45
CA PHE A 333 -34.44 0.46 22.40
C PHE A 333 -34.84 1.47 21.31
N ASN A 334 -34.08 1.51 20.23
CA ASN A 334 -34.29 2.40 19.11
C ASN A 334 -34.32 1.62 17.77
N ARG A 335 -34.57 2.34 16.65
CA ARG A 335 -34.61 1.74 15.30
C ARG A 335 -33.28 1.07 14.91
N ILE A 336 -32.16 1.61 15.38
CA ILE A 336 -30.80 1.10 15.12
C ILE A 336 -30.61 -0.25 15.81
N PHE A 337 -31.02 -0.36 17.06
CA PHE A 337 -31.02 -1.62 17.80
C PHE A 337 -31.93 -2.67 17.16
N ALA A 338 -33.12 -2.28 16.68
CA ALA A 338 -34.02 -3.18 15.95
C ALA A 338 -33.36 -3.73 14.67
N LEU A 339 -32.65 -2.89 13.89
CA LEU A 339 -31.87 -3.34 12.74
C LEU A 339 -30.72 -4.28 13.15
N SER A 340 -30.05 -3.96 14.25
CA SER A 340 -29.01 -4.82 14.84
C SER A 340 -29.54 -6.21 15.20
N LEU A 341 -30.70 -6.27 15.83
CA LEU A 341 -31.36 -7.54 16.20
C LEU A 341 -31.82 -8.31 14.94
N LEU A 342 -32.40 -7.60 13.97
CA LEU A 342 -32.80 -8.17 12.68
C LEU A 342 -31.64 -8.86 11.97
N THR A 343 -30.46 -8.22 11.95
CA THR A 343 -29.28 -8.80 11.29
C THR A 343 -28.74 -10.02 12.01
N ILE A 344 -28.78 -10.04 13.34
CA ILE A 344 -28.35 -11.21 14.13
C ILE A 344 -29.31 -12.38 13.89
N LEU A 345 -30.61 -12.14 14.03
CA LEU A 345 -31.64 -13.17 13.80
C LEU A 345 -31.62 -13.65 12.35
N GLY A 346 -31.53 -12.74 11.39
CA GLY A 346 -31.42 -13.08 9.97
C GLY A 346 -30.20 -13.97 9.69
N GLY A 347 -29.03 -13.65 10.25
CA GLY A 347 -27.82 -14.47 10.11
C GLY A 347 -27.97 -15.88 10.70
N ILE A 348 -28.62 -16.01 11.86
CA ILE A 348 -28.94 -17.31 12.48
C ILE A 348 -29.89 -18.11 11.60
N VAL A 349 -30.95 -17.49 11.10
CA VAL A 349 -31.94 -18.17 10.21
C VAL A 349 -31.26 -18.63 8.93
N LEU A 350 -30.45 -17.78 8.28
CA LEU A 350 -29.72 -18.18 7.07
C LEU A 350 -28.74 -19.32 7.35
N PHE A 351 -28.06 -19.30 8.50
CA PHE A 351 -27.18 -20.39 8.90
C PHE A 351 -27.98 -21.72 9.10
N MET A 352 -29.17 -21.68 9.69
CA MET A 352 -30.02 -22.86 9.82
C MET A 352 -30.44 -23.41 8.45
N LEU A 353 -30.73 -22.54 7.50
CA LEU A 353 -31.14 -22.89 6.14
C LEU A 353 -29.95 -23.19 5.19
N ARG A 354 -28.71 -23.15 5.68
CA ARG A 354 -27.48 -23.29 4.89
C ARG A 354 -27.44 -24.47 3.92
N ASN A 355 -28.02 -25.62 4.31
CA ASN A 355 -27.99 -26.82 3.48
C ASN A 355 -28.79 -26.68 2.18
N LYS A 356 -29.80 -25.80 2.16
CA LYS A 356 -30.59 -25.45 0.97
C LYS A 356 -30.01 -24.24 0.24
N LEU A 357 -29.54 -23.27 0.98
CA LEU A 357 -29.07 -21.99 0.42
C LEU A 357 -27.71 -22.09 -0.27
N ILE A 358 -26.74 -22.83 0.28
CA ILE A 358 -25.40 -22.94 -0.31
C ILE A 358 -25.42 -23.52 -1.73
N PRO A 359 -26.15 -24.63 -2.01
CA PRO A 359 -26.30 -25.14 -3.38
C PRO A 359 -26.99 -24.14 -4.33
N PHE A 360 -28.02 -23.46 -3.84
CA PHE A 360 -28.71 -22.42 -4.61
C PHE A 360 -27.77 -21.23 -4.95
N MET A 361 -27.01 -20.74 -3.98
CA MET A 361 -26.02 -19.67 -4.19
C MET A 361 -24.92 -20.09 -5.18
N ARG A 362 -24.48 -21.35 -5.13
CA ARG A 362 -23.52 -21.88 -6.12
C ARG A 362 -24.08 -21.84 -7.54
N LYS A 363 -25.35 -22.25 -7.71
CA LYS A 363 -26.01 -22.17 -9.03
C LYS A 363 -26.17 -20.74 -9.50
N LEU A 364 -26.46 -19.82 -8.59
CA LEU A 364 -26.54 -18.39 -8.87
C LEU A 364 -25.16 -17.81 -9.27
N ASN A 365 -24.09 -18.24 -8.59
CA ASN A 365 -22.72 -17.85 -8.92
C ASN A 365 -22.32 -18.27 -10.33
N THR A 366 -22.64 -19.50 -10.74
CA THR A 366 -22.35 -19.95 -12.11
C THR A 366 -23.15 -19.19 -13.15
N LEU A 367 -24.36 -18.72 -12.81
CA LEU A 367 -25.23 -17.97 -13.72
C LEU A 367 -24.79 -16.50 -13.88
N PHE A 368 -24.46 -15.82 -12.78
CA PHE A 368 -24.18 -14.37 -12.76
C PHE A 368 -22.68 -14.03 -12.74
N PHE A 369 -21.84 -14.91 -12.21
CA PHE A 369 -20.41 -14.73 -12.09
C PHE A 369 -19.65 -15.86 -12.79
N GLY A 370 -20.24 -16.47 -13.81
CA GLY A 370 -19.62 -17.56 -14.59
C GLY A 370 -18.32 -17.17 -15.28
N ILE A 371 -18.11 -15.86 -15.49
CA ILE A 371 -16.82 -15.29 -15.85
C ILE A 371 -16.33 -14.55 -14.60
N GLU A 372 -15.30 -15.07 -13.95
CA GLU A 372 -14.67 -14.37 -12.85
C GLU A 372 -14.01 -13.08 -13.38
N PHE A 373 -14.13 -11.98 -12.62
CA PHE A 373 -13.42 -10.73 -12.96
C PHE A 373 -11.91 -10.93 -13.07
N SER A 374 -11.36 -11.91 -12.36
CA SER A 374 -10.00 -12.39 -12.52
C SER A 374 -9.73 -12.84 -13.95
N ASP A 375 -10.61 -13.62 -14.57
CA ASP A 375 -10.43 -14.16 -15.91
C ASP A 375 -10.49 -13.06 -16.97
N LEU A 376 -11.42 -12.12 -16.83
CA LEU A 376 -11.49 -10.94 -17.69
C LEU A 376 -10.23 -10.08 -17.58
N PHE A 377 -9.73 -9.86 -16.37
CA PHE A 377 -8.49 -9.14 -16.15
C PHE A 377 -7.29 -9.88 -16.75
N PHE A 378 -7.17 -11.19 -16.54
CA PHE A 378 -6.08 -11.98 -17.12
C PHE A 378 -6.21 -12.09 -18.63
N ALA A 379 -7.42 -12.16 -19.19
CA ALA A 379 -7.63 -12.11 -20.65
C ALA A 379 -7.16 -10.76 -21.23
N PHE A 380 -7.47 -9.65 -20.55
CA PHE A 380 -6.99 -8.32 -20.92
C PHE A 380 -5.45 -8.24 -20.84
N ILE A 381 -4.86 -8.68 -19.74
CA ILE A 381 -3.40 -8.72 -19.57
C ILE A 381 -2.74 -9.61 -20.64
N ASN A 382 -3.30 -10.79 -20.91
CA ASN A 382 -2.81 -11.67 -21.95
C ASN A 382 -2.95 -11.05 -23.36
N GLY A 383 -4.00 -10.24 -23.57
CA GLY A 383 -4.17 -9.44 -24.78
C GLY A 383 -3.06 -8.40 -24.92
N ILE A 384 -2.79 -7.64 -23.87
CA ILE A 384 -1.66 -6.70 -23.81
C ILE A 384 -0.33 -7.41 -24.03
N MET A 385 -0.13 -8.57 -23.39
CA MET A 385 1.10 -9.37 -23.55
C MET A 385 1.29 -9.85 -25.00
N ARG A 386 0.22 -10.28 -25.67
CA ARG A 386 0.27 -10.65 -27.09
C ARG A 386 0.59 -9.44 -27.96
N PHE A 387 -0.10 -8.33 -27.72
CA PHE A 387 0.17 -7.06 -28.42
C PHE A 387 1.61 -6.59 -28.17
N ALA A 388 2.04 -6.57 -26.90
CA ALA A 388 3.40 -6.21 -26.53
C ALA A 388 4.44 -7.11 -27.20
N LYS A 389 4.22 -8.44 -27.20
CA LYS A 389 5.10 -9.39 -27.88
C LYS A 389 5.19 -9.14 -29.38
N GLN A 390 4.06 -8.81 -30.02
CA GLN A 390 4.02 -8.48 -31.43
C GLN A 390 4.73 -7.15 -31.71
N HIS A 391 4.44 -6.12 -30.91
CA HIS A 391 5.08 -4.81 -30.96
C HIS A 391 6.59 -4.91 -30.71
N THR A 392 6.97 -5.66 -29.65
CA THR A 392 8.38 -5.91 -29.30
C THR A 392 9.15 -6.55 -30.45
N ARG A 393 8.56 -7.54 -31.17
CA ARG A 393 9.20 -8.15 -32.34
C ARG A 393 9.49 -7.14 -33.46
N VAL A 394 8.68 -6.09 -33.57
CA VAL A 394 8.85 -5.04 -34.58
C VAL A 394 9.85 -3.98 -34.10
N VAL A 395 9.79 -3.58 -32.82
CA VAL A 395 10.59 -2.48 -32.28
C VAL A 395 11.92 -2.97 -31.73
N GLN A 396 11.96 -4.19 -31.16
CA GLN A 396 13.15 -4.75 -30.50
C GLN A 396 13.75 -5.88 -31.35
N HIS A 397 14.74 -5.53 -32.14
CA HIS A 397 15.49 -6.49 -32.96
C HIS A 397 16.65 -7.18 -32.19
N GLY A 398 16.72 -7.06 -30.87
CA GLY A 398 17.74 -7.71 -30.03
C GLY A 398 19.10 -7.01 -29.99
N TYR A 399 19.30 -5.91 -30.68
CA TYR A 399 20.56 -5.15 -30.65
C TYR A 399 20.52 -4.06 -29.57
N GLN A 400 21.02 -4.35 -28.38
CA GLN A 400 21.05 -3.44 -27.21
C GLN A 400 21.60 -2.05 -27.55
N ARG A 401 22.57 -1.98 -28.46
CA ARG A 401 23.17 -0.73 -28.90
C ARG A 401 22.14 0.25 -29.48
N PHE A 402 21.14 -0.23 -30.24
CA PHE A 402 20.09 0.63 -30.78
C PHE A 402 19.18 1.17 -29.70
N TYR A 403 18.89 0.37 -28.68
CA TYR A 403 18.03 0.81 -27.57
C TYR A 403 18.68 1.90 -26.76
N LEU A 404 19.95 1.73 -26.39
CA LEU A 404 20.72 2.76 -25.71
C LEU A 404 20.82 4.04 -26.56
N MET A 405 21.04 3.90 -27.87
CA MET A 405 21.08 5.05 -28.78
C MET A 405 19.76 5.82 -28.80
N VAL A 406 18.62 5.15 -28.92
CA VAL A 406 17.29 5.79 -28.91
C VAL A 406 17.02 6.45 -27.57
N LEU A 407 17.33 5.76 -26.46
CA LEU A 407 17.17 6.30 -25.11
C LEU A 407 17.97 7.61 -24.93
N PHE A 408 19.23 7.58 -25.23
CA PHE A 408 20.10 8.74 -25.05
C PHE A 408 19.75 9.89 -26.00
N LEU A 409 19.38 9.60 -27.24
CA LEU A 409 18.91 10.62 -28.17
C LEU A 409 17.59 11.25 -27.73
N SER A 410 16.66 10.46 -27.22
CA SER A 410 15.37 10.98 -26.72
C SER A 410 15.56 11.89 -25.51
N ILE A 411 16.38 11.45 -24.54
CA ILE A 411 16.72 12.27 -23.35
C ILE A 411 17.41 13.57 -23.77
N ALA A 412 18.42 13.47 -24.65
CA ALA A 412 19.13 14.64 -25.13
C ALA A 412 18.21 15.60 -25.92
N ALA A 413 17.36 15.09 -26.82
CA ALA A 413 16.46 15.91 -27.61
C ALA A 413 15.43 16.68 -26.74
N LEU A 414 14.77 15.97 -25.84
CA LEU A 414 13.80 16.58 -24.91
C LEU A 414 14.47 17.56 -23.96
N GLY A 415 15.64 17.19 -23.44
CA GLY A 415 16.39 18.00 -22.51
C GLY A 415 16.94 19.26 -23.15
N TRP A 416 17.54 19.17 -24.33
CA TRP A 416 18.00 20.34 -25.07
C TRP A 416 16.85 21.24 -25.51
N TYR A 417 15.71 20.69 -25.96
CA TYR A 417 14.51 21.48 -26.25
C TYR A 417 14.11 22.34 -25.05
N ARG A 418 14.12 21.76 -23.86
CA ARG A 418 13.78 22.51 -22.62
C ARG A 418 14.84 23.54 -22.25
N LEU A 419 16.14 23.17 -22.32
CA LEU A 419 17.26 24.06 -21.98
C LEU A 419 17.34 25.26 -22.92
N ILE A 420 17.11 25.07 -24.24
CA ILE A 420 17.15 26.17 -25.23
C ILE A 420 16.03 27.18 -24.99
N ASN A 421 14.86 26.72 -24.50
CA ASN A 421 13.70 27.55 -24.20
C ASN A 421 13.73 28.16 -22.78
N THR A 422 14.81 27.99 -22.01
CA THR A 422 15.01 28.62 -20.71
C THR A 422 16.02 29.78 -20.86
N GLU A 423 16.12 30.64 -19.85
CA GLU A 423 17.11 31.72 -19.79
C GLU A 423 18.55 31.24 -19.58
N PHE A 424 18.83 29.96 -19.91
CA PHE A 424 20.12 29.31 -19.76
C PHE A 424 21.27 30.13 -20.40
N TRP A 425 21.02 30.76 -21.53
CA TRP A 425 22.04 31.51 -22.28
C TRP A 425 22.42 32.85 -21.65
N ASN A 426 21.67 33.33 -20.67
CA ASN A 426 21.94 34.59 -19.97
C ASN A 426 22.80 34.39 -18.72
N MET A 427 23.30 33.17 -18.47
CA MET A 427 24.07 32.84 -17.29
C MET A 427 25.48 33.45 -17.34
N GLN A 428 25.83 34.24 -16.34
CA GLN A 428 27.21 34.67 -16.07
C GLN A 428 27.91 33.57 -15.25
N ILE A 429 28.81 32.82 -15.87
CA ILE A 429 29.63 31.82 -15.17
C ILE A 429 30.69 32.54 -14.36
N HIS A 430 30.49 32.67 -13.07
CA HIS A 430 31.53 33.17 -12.16
C HIS A 430 32.44 32.00 -11.78
N ALA A 431 33.61 31.94 -12.40
CA ALA A 431 34.65 30.99 -12.01
C ALA A 431 35.29 31.50 -10.69
N GLY A 432 34.80 30.94 -9.56
CA GLY A 432 35.51 31.12 -8.28
C GLY A 432 36.88 30.44 -8.31
N SER A 433 37.81 30.85 -7.45
CA SER A 433 39.11 30.19 -7.29
C SER A 433 38.91 28.77 -6.75
N MET A 434 39.10 27.77 -7.60
CA MET A 434 39.07 26.37 -7.16
C MET A 434 40.41 25.98 -6.52
N PRO A 435 40.42 25.33 -5.37
CA PRO A 435 41.65 24.82 -4.78
C PRO A 435 42.34 23.82 -5.73
N ALA A 436 43.69 23.85 -5.77
CA ALA A 436 44.45 23.00 -6.68
C ALA A 436 44.17 21.49 -6.53
N TYR A 437 43.90 21.04 -5.31
CA TYR A 437 43.55 19.62 -5.07
C TYR A 437 42.23 19.20 -5.72
N MET A 438 41.22 20.07 -5.80
CA MET A 438 39.97 19.79 -6.51
C MET A 438 40.19 19.63 -8.02
N ILE A 439 41.03 20.47 -8.60
CA ILE A 439 41.40 20.37 -10.01
C ILE A 439 42.12 19.04 -10.28
N LEU A 440 43.01 18.64 -9.36
CA LEU A 440 43.70 17.34 -9.46
C LEU A 440 42.71 16.16 -9.39
N ILE A 441 41.77 16.17 -8.44
CA ILE A 441 40.73 15.15 -8.33
C ILE A 441 39.88 15.07 -9.61
N ALA A 442 39.41 16.21 -10.11
CA ALA A 442 38.64 16.27 -11.35
C ALA A 442 39.44 15.72 -12.54
N PHE A 443 40.72 16.03 -12.63
CA PHE A 443 41.62 15.53 -13.67
C PHE A 443 41.78 13.99 -13.59
N ILE A 444 41.95 13.45 -12.38
CA ILE A 444 41.99 11.98 -12.16
C ILE A 444 40.68 11.30 -12.60
N ILE A 445 39.54 11.88 -12.26
CA ILE A 445 38.22 11.37 -12.67
C ILE A 445 38.11 11.34 -14.21
N VAL A 446 38.49 12.40 -14.89
CA VAL A 446 38.45 12.48 -16.36
C VAL A 446 39.40 11.45 -17.00
N ILE A 447 40.60 11.29 -16.48
CA ILE A 447 41.55 10.28 -16.94
C ILE A 447 40.98 8.87 -16.73
N ALA A 448 40.46 8.59 -15.54
CA ALA A 448 39.86 7.30 -15.22
C ALA A 448 38.65 6.98 -16.13
N ALA A 449 37.78 7.96 -16.38
CA ALA A 449 36.67 7.82 -17.32
C ALA A 449 37.15 7.53 -18.75
N PHE A 450 38.21 8.21 -19.20
CA PHE A 450 38.81 7.96 -20.51
C PHE A 450 39.40 6.54 -20.62
N PHE A 451 40.15 6.11 -19.61
CA PHE A 451 40.68 4.74 -19.56
C PHE A 451 39.60 3.68 -19.55
N THR A 452 38.48 3.89 -18.87
CA THR A 452 37.32 3.00 -18.85
C THR A 452 36.78 2.76 -20.28
N ILE A 453 36.78 3.79 -21.13
CA ILE A 453 36.27 3.71 -22.51
C ILE A 453 37.24 3.05 -23.46
N VAL A 454 38.55 3.33 -23.31
CA VAL A 454 39.58 2.93 -24.29
C VAL A 454 40.13 1.52 -24.02
N THR A 455 40.13 1.07 -22.76
CA THR A 455 40.73 -0.22 -22.39
C THR A 455 40.00 -1.41 -23.00
N GLN A 456 40.77 -2.45 -23.33
CA GLN A 456 40.25 -3.74 -23.83
C GLN A 456 40.15 -4.78 -22.70
N SER A 457 40.70 -4.51 -21.55
CA SER A 457 40.65 -5.36 -20.37
C SER A 457 39.44 -5.00 -19.51
N ARG A 458 38.57 -5.96 -19.24
CA ARG A 458 37.40 -5.75 -18.37
C ARG A 458 37.82 -5.37 -16.95
N LEU A 459 38.86 -6.04 -16.42
CA LEU A 459 39.38 -5.73 -15.10
C LEU A 459 39.87 -4.29 -15.01
N THR A 460 40.66 -3.84 -16.02
CA THR A 460 41.13 -2.46 -16.09
C THR A 460 39.97 -1.47 -16.19
N ALA A 461 38.91 -1.79 -16.94
CA ALA A 461 37.73 -0.94 -17.06
C ALA A 461 37.02 -0.76 -15.70
N ILE A 462 36.87 -1.85 -14.93
CA ILE A 462 36.23 -1.79 -13.62
C ILE A 462 37.08 -1.03 -12.61
N ILE A 463 38.39 -1.30 -12.59
CA ILE A 463 39.29 -0.55 -11.70
C ILE A 463 39.26 0.94 -12.03
N SER A 464 39.30 1.30 -13.33
CA SER A 464 39.22 2.71 -13.75
C SER A 464 37.87 3.34 -13.36
N MET A 465 36.77 2.61 -13.50
CA MET A 465 35.44 3.08 -13.03
C MET A 465 35.43 3.30 -11.53
N GLY A 466 36.00 2.36 -10.75
CA GLY A 466 36.16 2.49 -9.30
C GLY A 466 36.98 3.72 -8.91
N VAL A 467 38.08 3.99 -9.62
CA VAL A 467 38.86 5.21 -9.39
C VAL A 467 38.05 6.49 -9.63
N ALA A 468 37.20 6.49 -10.66
CA ALA A 468 36.31 7.63 -10.91
C ALA A 468 35.26 7.76 -9.78
N GLY A 469 34.65 6.65 -9.32
CA GLY A 469 33.70 6.64 -8.21
C GLY A 469 34.30 7.10 -6.87
N TYR A 470 35.50 6.67 -6.55
CA TYR A 470 36.23 7.16 -5.37
C TYR A 470 36.61 8.66 -5.51
N GLY A 471 36.95 9.12 -6.71
CA GLY A 471 37.17 10.54 -6.97
C GLY A 471 35.91 11.38 -6.69
N ILE A 472 34.72 10.88 -7.07
CA ILE A 472 33.45 11.54 -6.76
C ILE A 472 33.19 11.56 -5.25
N ALA A 473 33.47 10.47 -4.53
CA ALA A 473 33.37 10.45 -3.07
C ALA A 473 34.29 11.49 -2.41
N MET A 474 35.49 11.67 -2.93
CA MET A 474 36.40 12.72 -2.47
C MET A 474 35.85 14.14 -2.71
N ILE A 475 35.17 14.37 -3.84
CA ILE A 475 34.49 15.64 -4.10
C ILE A 475 33.39 15.86 -3.04
N TYR A 476 32.56 14.86 -2.73
CA TYR A 476 31.56 14.98 -1.67
C TYR A 476 32.16 15.33 -0.32
N LEU A 477 33.32 14.76 0.00
CA LEU A 477 34.03 15.03 1.25
C LEU A 477 34.51 16.50 1.31
N THR A 478 35.01 17.05 0.19
CA THR A 478 35.47 18.44 0.13
C THR A 478 34.32 19.44 0.25
N TYR A 479 33.10 19.07 -0.10
CA TYR A 479 31.90 19.88 0.08
C TYR A 479 31.15 19.58 1.39
N SER A 480 31.81 18.89 2.35
CA SER A 480 31.25 18.53 3.66
C SER A 480 30.00 17.64 3.60
N ALA A 481 29.77 16.93 2.49
CA ALA A 481 28.70 15.97 2.30
C ALA A 481 29.16 14.57 2.77
N ILE A 482 29.44 14.42 4.06
CA ILE A 482 30.07 13.22 4.65
C ILE A 482 29.21 11.97 4.44
N ASP A 483 27.89 12.06 4.64
CA ASP A 483 26.98 10.92 4.49
C ASP A 483 26.96 10.41 3.04
N LEU A 484 26.95 11.33 2.05
CA LEU A 484 27.04 10.96 0.65
C LEU A 484 28.39 10.33 0.30
N ALA A 485 29.49 10.87 0.88
CA ALA A 485 30.82 10.32 0.66
C ALA A 485 30.95 8.89 1.18
N ILE A 486 30.48 8.61 2.41
CA ILE A 486 30.50 7.28 3.01
C ILE A 486 29.65 6.30 2.19
N THR A 487 28.44 6.71 1.83
CA THR A 487 27.53 5.88 1.02
C THR A 487 28.16 5.56 -0.34
N GLN A 488 28.75 6.55 -1.03
CA GLN A 488 29.44 6.36 -2.31
C GLN A 488 30.61 5.39 -2.18
N LEU A 489 31.44 5.52 -1.13
CA LEU A 489 32.56 4.63 -0.86
C LEU A 489 32.11 3.18 -0.66
N LEU A 490 31.06 2.97 0.13
CA LEU A 490 30.51 1.62 0.41
C LEU A 490 29.93 0.98 -0.84
N VAL A 491 29.08 1.73 -1.58
CA VAL A 491 28.43 1.22 -2.79
C VAL A 491 29.47 0.95 -3.88
N GLU A 492 30.44 1.83 -4.07
CA GLU A 492 31.50 1.64 -5.07
C GLU A 492 32.37 0.42 -4.75
N THR A 493 32.78 0.27 -3.49
CA THR A 493 33.55 -0.90 -3.05
C THR A 493 32.80 -2.20 -3.29
N LEU A 494 31.52 -2.25 -2.89
CA LEU A 494 30.66 -3.43 -3.09
C LEU A 494 30.48 -3.73 -4.59
N THR A 495 30.23 -2.70 -5.40
CA THR A 495 30.04 -2.82 -6.83
C THR A 495 31.30 -3.36 -7.52
N VAL A 496 32.47 -2.81 -7.21
CA VAL A 496 33.76 -3.27 -7.77
C VAL A 496 34.00 -4.73 -7.38
N VAL A 497 33.78 -5.11 -6.13
CA VAL A 497 33.96 -6.51 -5.66
C VAL A 497 33.02 -7.46 -6.40
N ILE A 498 31.73 -7.12 -6.51
CA ILE A 498 30.74 -7.96 -7.21
C ILE A 498 31.12 -8.09 -8.70
N PHE A 499 31.48 -6.99 -9.37
CA PHE A 499 31.88 -7.04 -10.76
C PHE A 499 33.15 -7.87 -11.01
N VAL A 500 34.15 -7.77 -10.13
CA VAL A 500 35.36 -8.58 -10.22
C VAL A 500 35.02 -10.08 -10.09
N LEU A 501 34.15 -10.44 -9.14
CA LEU A 501 33.70 -11.84 -8.96
C LEU A 501 32.94 -12.38 -10.19
N VAL A 502 32.07 -11.57 -10.78
CA VAL A 502 31.27 -11.97 -11.96
C VAL A 502 32.13 -12.10 -13.22
N ILE A 503 33.13 -11.24 -13.39
CA ILE A 503 33.97 -11.18 -14.61
C ILE A 503 34.73 -12.49 -14.87
N PHE A 504 35.12 -13.22 -13.84
CA PHE A 504 35.79 -14.53 -13.98
C PHE A 504 34.98 -15.54 -14.81
N LYS A 505 33.66 -15.35 -14.89
CA LYS A 505 32.73 -16.25 -15.62
C LYS A 505 32.34 -15.74 -17.03
N LEU A 506 32.80 -14.55 -17.44
CA LEU A 506 32.36 -13.92 -18.67
C LEU A 506 33.35 -14.13 -19.84
N PRO A 507 32.87 -14.35 -21.10
CA PRO A 507 33.74 -14.47 -22.27
C PRO A 507 34.49 -13.17 -22.59
N ARG A 508 35.59 -13.25 -23.35
CA ARG A 508 36.42 -12.08 -23.73
C ARG A 508 35.63 -11.06 -24.57
N PHE A 509 36.06 -9.77 -24.56
CA PHE A 509 35.45 -8.73 -25.38
C PHE A 509 35.54 -9.02 -26.87
N ALA A 510 34.41 -8.96 -27.59
CA ALA A 510 34.35 -9.04 -29.03
C ALA A 510 34.42 -7.62 -29.65
N ARG A 511 35.23 -7.47 -30.72
CA ARG A 511 35.34 -6.18 -31.45
C ARG A 511 34.23 -6.08 -32.48
N LEU A 512 33.05 -5.58 -32.10
CA LEU A 512 31.87 -5.47 -32.97
C LEU A 512 31.68 -4.07 -33.58
N SER A 513 32.47 -3.06 -33.17
CA SER A 513 32.28 -1.66 -33.59
C SER A 513 33.07 -1.25 -34.82
N THR A 514 32.40 -0.76 -35.85
CA THR A 514 33.01 -0.15 -37.03
C THR A 514 33.41 1.32 -36.76
N ARG A 515 34.28 1.92 -37.57
CA ARG A 515 34.71 3.33 -37.44
C ARG A 515 33.52 4.31 -37.51
N LYS A 516 32.55 4.04 -38.44
CA LYS A 516 31.33 4.84 -38.59
C LYS A 516 30.46 4.79 -37.33
N SER A 517 30.36 3.61 -36.68
CA SER A 517 29.56 3.48 -35.49
C SER A 517 30.22 4.12 -34.26
N LYS A 518 31.56 4.17 -34.17
CA LYS A 518 32.28 4.90 -33.12
C LYS A 518 32.09 6.42 -33.21
N LEU A 519 32.11 6.98 -34.45
CA LEU A 519 31.82 8.39 -34.65
C LEU A 519 30.40 8.79 -34.25
N ARG A 520 29.41 7.99 -34.68
CA ARG A 520 28.01 8.17 -34.29
C ARG A 520 27.84 8.16 -32.75
N ASP A 521 28.40 7.14 -32.09
CA ASP A 521 28.29 6.96 -30.66
C ASP A 521 29.02 8.10 -29.91
N GLY A 522 30.16 8.58 -30.43
CA GLY A 522 30.85 9.75 -29.89
C GLY A 522 30.01 11.02 -30.00
N PHE A 523 29.31 11.23 -31.11
CA PHE A 523 28.39 12.36 -31.27
C PHE A 523 27.23 12.31 -30.26
N ILE A 524 26.63 11.13 -30.07
CA ILE A 524 25.56 10.94 -29.08
C ILE A 524 26.08 11.21 -27.67
N ALA A 525 27.27 10.72 -27.35
CA ALA A 525 27.90 10.97 -26.04
C ALA A 525 28.13 12.45 -25.78
N LEU A 526 28.57 13.22 -26.80
CA LEU A 526 28.72 14.67 -26.69
C LEU A 526 27.38 15.40 -26.50
N LEU A 527 26.34 14.99 -27.20
CA LEU A 527 25.00 15.57 -27.03
C LEU A 527 24.46 15.34 -25.61
N VAL A 528 24.57 14.12 -25.09
CA VAL A 528 24.10 13.77 -23.74
C VAL A 528 24.98 14.43 -22.67
N GLY A 529 26.29 14.36 -22.81
CA GLY A 529 27.22 14.98 -21.86
C GLY A 529 27.06 16.51 -21.80
N GLY A 530 26.89 17.15 -22.96
CA GLY A 530 26.60 18.59 -23.04
C GLY A 530 25.26 18.95 -22.39
N PHE A 531 24.23 18.16 -22.61
CA PHE A 531 22.93 18.33 -21.95
C PHE A 531 23.05 18.21 -20.42
N MET A 532 23.68 17.16 -19.90
CA MET A 532 23.87 16.97 -18.46
C MET A 532 24.69 18.08 -17.82
N THR A 533 25.75 18.56 -18.52
CA THR A 533 26.51 19.72 -18.08
C THR A 533 25.64 20.98 -18.03
N GLY A 534 24.81 21.20 -19.05
CA GLY A 534 23.85 22.31 -19.09
C GLY A 534 22.87 22.29 -17.94
N VAL A 535 22.30 21.10 -17.63
CA VAL A 535 21.39 20.91 -16.49
C VAL A 535 22.12 21.22 -15.16
N ALA A 536 23.33 20.70 -14.97
CA ALA A 536 24.10 20.91 -13.76
C ALA A 536 24.42 22.40 -13.53
N LEU A 537 24.77 23.12 -14.60
CA LEU A 537 25.01 24.56 -14.54
C LEU A 537 23.69 25.32 -14.26
N ASN A 538 22.59 24.95 -14.88
CA ASN A 538 21.31 25.64 -14.70
C ASN A 538 20.69 25.38 -13.31
N ALA A 539 20.87 24.20 -12.73
CA ALA A 539 20.38 23.87 -11.40
C ALA A 539 20.85 24.84 -10.30
N ARG A 540 21.99 25.46 -10.48
CA ARG A 540 22.56 26.47 -9.56
C ARG A 540 21.75 27.78 -9.55
N TYR A 541 21.03 28.11 -10.61
CA TYR A 541 20.33 29.38 -10.78
C TYR A 541 18.83 29.31 -10.54
N ILE A 542 18.30 28.12 -10.34
CA ILE A 542 16.89 27.94 -10.00
C ILE A 542 16.72 28.26 -8.52
N GLU A 543 16.18 29.45 -8.22
CA GLU A 543 15.69 29.75 -6.88
C GLU A 543 14.42 28.94 -6.60
N LEU A 544 14.58 27.85 -5.88
CA LEU A 544 13.44 27.14 -5.31
C LEU A 544 12.81 28.04 -4.25
N LYS A 545 11.48 28.20 -4.27
CA LYS A 545 10.70 28.80 -3.17
C LYS A 545 11.19 28.17 -1.87
N ARG A 546 11.34 28.97 -0.79
CA ARG A 546 11.93 28.61 0.51
C ARG A 546 11.96 27.12 0.77
N PRO A 547 13.12 26.47 0.68
CA PRO A 547 13.17 25.02 0.79
C PRO A 547 12.86 24.62 2.24
N ILE A 548 12.14 23.54 2.42
CA ILE A 548 11.86 22.93 3.72
C ILE A 548 13.16 22.65 4.52
N SER A 549 14.29 22.57 3.83
CA SER A 549 15.63 22.48 4.41
C SER A 549 15.97 23.62 5.36
N GLU A 550 15.41 24.82 5.16
CA GLU A 550 15.65 25.96 6.06
C GLU A 550 15.12 25.68 7.46
N TYR A 551 13.95 25.05 7.59
CA TYR A 551 13.41 24.63 8.88
C TYR A 551 14.34 23.63 9.59
N PHE A 552 14.86 22.65 8.87
CA PHE A 552 15.75 21.65 9.45
C PHE A 552 17.11 22.24 9.84
N LEU A 553 17.64 23.16 9.02
CA LEU A 553 18.88 23.87 9.33
C LEU A 553 18.77 24.68 10.63
N GLN A 554 17.67 25.39 10.82
CA GLN A 554 17.47 26.23 12.01
C GLN A 554 17.15 25.40 13.28
N ASN A 555 16.47 24.26 13.13
CA ASN A 555 15.98 23.48 14.27
C ASN A 555 16.80 22.21 14.55
N GLY A 556 17.71 21.82 13.67
CA GLY A 556 18.47 20.56 13.78
C GLY A 556 19.25 20.45 15.11
N LEU A 557 19.98 21.50 15.49
CA LEU A 557 20.72 21.52 16.75
C LEU A 557 19.81 21.78 17.96
N SER A 558 18.88 22.74 17.84
CA SER A 558 18.05 23.19 18.97
C SER A 558 16.96 22.19 19.37
N LYS A 559 16.36 21.49 18.43
CA LYS A 559 15.28 20.51 18.66
C LYS A 559 15.73 19.08 18.48
N GLY A 560 16.57 18.80 17.49
CA GLY A 560 17.05 17.46 17.19
C GLY A 560 18.37 17.10 17.88
N HIS A 561 18.98 18.03 18.63
CA HIS A 561 20.18 17.83 19.46
C HIS A 561 21.39 17.23 18.71
N GLY A 562 21.45 17.38 17.38
CA GLY A 562 22.53 16.85 16.55
C GLY A 562 23.10 17.88 15.57
N SER A 563 24.40 17.82 15.35
CA SER A 563 25.09 18.70 14.39
C SER A 563 25.00 18.20 12.95
N ASN A 564 24.79 16.90 12.75
CA ASN A 564 24.58 16.31 11.43
C ASN A 564 23.09 16.34 11.10
N ILE A 565 22.68 17.32 10.30
CA ILE A 565 21.27 17.57 9.97
C ILE A 565 20.64 16.42 9.19
N VAL A 566 21.38 15.74 8.31
CA VAL A 566 20.88 14.58 7.56
C VAL A 566 20.49 13.46 8.52
N ASN A 567 21.39 13.13 9.47
CA ASN A 567 21.09 12.12 10.49
C ASN A 567 19.92 12.54 11.40
N VAL A 568 19.87 13.81 11.81
CA VAL A 568 18.77 14.33 12.64
C VAL A 568 17.42 14.20 11.92
N ILE A 569 17.37 14.48 10.63
CA ILE A 569 16.14 14.29 9.84
C ILE A 569 15.72 12.82 9.85
N LEU A 570 16.65 11.90 9.57
CA LEU A 570 16.36 10.47 9.45
C LEU A 570 16.00 9.80 10.78
N VAL A 571 16.63 10.24 11.88
CA VAL A 571 16.55 9.56 13.19
C VAL A 571 15.53 10.21 14.13
N ASP A 572 15.23 11.51 13.95
CA ASP A 572 14.36 12.26 14.84
C ASP A 572 13.15 12.89 14.11
N PHE A 573 13.37 13.91 13.27
CA PHE A 573 12.25 14.63 12.63
C PHE A 573 11.36 13.75 11.76
N ARG A 574 11.94 12.73 11.10
CA ARG A 574 11.23 11.76 10.24
C ARG A 574 11.52 10.32 10.65
N ALA A 575 11.76 10.09 11.93
CA ALA A 575 12.09 8.77 12.48
C ALA A 575 11.09 7.67 12.13
N LEU A 576 9.80 8.00 11.98
CA LEU A 576 8.76 7.04 11.59
C LEU A 576 8.99 6.47 10.18
N ASP A 577 9.52 7.24 9.25
CA ASP A 577 9.84 6.75 7.90
C ASP A 577 10.95 5.69 7.98
N THR A 578 12.02 5.99 8.71
CA THR A 578 13.15 5.07 8.91
C THR A 578 12.74 3.84 9.70
N LEU A 579 11.90 3.98 10.71
CA LEU A 579 11.34 2.86 11.46
C LEU A 579 10.49 1.95 10.56
N GLY A 580 9.70 2.56 9.66
CA GLY A 580 8.93 1.85 8.64
C GLY A 580 9.83 1.06 7.70
N GLU A 581 10.92 1.65 7.21
CA GLU A 581 11.90 1.00 6.32
C GLU A 581 12.59 -0.18 7.02
N ILE A 582 13.06 -0.01 8.25
CA ILE A 582 13.66 -1.08 9.06
C ILE A 582 12.66 -2.24 9.26
N THR A 583 11.40 -1.90 9.55
CA THR A 583 10.34 -2.91 9.72
C THR A 583 10.11 -3.71 8.44
N VAL A 584 10.07 -3.05 7.28
CA VAL A 584 9.93 -3.71 5.97
C VAL A 584 11.13 -4.61 5.68
N LEU A 585 12.36 -4.15 5.94
CA LEU A 585 13.57 -4.95 5.77
C LEU A 585 13.56 -6.18 6.68
N MET A 586 13.15 -6.04 7.94
CA MET A 586 13.00 -7.15 8.88
C MET A 586 11.97 -8.18 8.39
N ILE A 587 10.83 -7.74 7.88
CA ILE A 587 9.80 -8.61 7.30
C ILE A 587 10.33 -9.34 6.06
N ALA A 588 11.06 -8.65 5.18
CA ALA A 588 11.68 -9.24 4.01
C ALA A 588 12.73 -10.31 4.42
N ALA A 589 13.59 -10.01 5.40
CA ALA A 589 14.57 -10.96 5.91
C ALA A 589 13.89 -12.20 6.51
N LEU A 590 12.83 -12.04 7.30
CA LEU A 590 12.05 -13.16 7.83
C LEU A 590 11.41 -13.99 6.71
N GLY A 591 10.92 -13.34 5.65
CA GLY A 591 10.39 -14.02 4.47
C GLY A 591 11.45 -14.86 3.75
N ILE A 592 12.65 -14.31 3.55
CA ILE A 592 13.79 -15.03 2.95
C ILE A 592 14.19 -16.23 3.80
N VAL A 593 14.33 -16.06 5.12
CA VAL A 593 14.67 -17.18 6.04
C VAL A 593 13.59 -18.27 6.00
N ALA A 594 12.31 -17.89 5.90
CA ALA A 594 11.22 -18.85 5.78
C ALA A 594 11.30 -19.64 4.46
N LEU A 595 11.61 -18.98 3.35
CA LEU A 595 11.77 -19.63 2.03
C LEU A 595 12.97 -20.59 2.00
N LEU A 596 14.12 -20.16 2.53
CA LEU A 596 15.32 -21.00 2.59
C LEU A 596 15.16 -22.25 3.48
N LYS A 597 14.31 -22.19 4.52
CA LYS A 597 14.01 -23.35 5.36
C LYS A 597 13.06 -24.37 4.70
N ILE A 598 12.27 -23.98 3.73
CA ILE A 598 11.36 -24.88 3.00
C ILE A 598 12.15 -25.82 2.09
N ASP A 599 13.27 -25.37 1.51
CA ASP A 599 14.13 -26.20 0.66
C ASP A 599 15.00 -27.22 1.42
N GLN A 600 15.04 -27.17 2.75
CA GLN A 600 15.81 -28.09 3.60
C GLN A 600 14.94 -29.15 4.31
N SER A 601 13.63 -29.14 4.08
CA SER A 601 12.66 -30.10 4.63
C SER A 601 11.94 -30.87 3.52
#